data_d694f34dc60906539374f185c9406e84
#
_entry.id   d694f34dc60906539374f185c9406e84
#
_cell.length_a   1.000
_cell.length_b   1.000
_cell.length_c   1.000
_cell.angle_alpha   90.00
_cell.angle_beta   90.00
_cell.angle_gamma   90.00
#
_symmetry.space_group_name_H-M   'P 1'
#
loop_
_entity.id
_entity.type
_entity.pdbx_description
1 polymer ?
#
loop_
_entity_poly.entity_id
_entity_poly.type
_entity_poly.pdbx_seq_one_letter_code
_entity_poly.pdbx_strand_id
1 'polypeptide(L)'
;MNYMDRYNFWCQADLPEEIKQELASIRNDEEELKGRFGGDLQFGTAGMRGIMGAGSNRLNRYTVRRAAQGMAAWLSSTDLPQKAAIGYDSRHNSQLFAEVCAVAFAEAGIQTWLYDRLAPTPMLSYAVRELGCGCGIVISASHNAGAYNGVKCYGPDGCQMTDEPAAIVTEKISTIDFFVPETKSFAEYMADGLITYIGQDLWERYYETVLAEAVDPEMLKNAGLNIVYTPLCGTGMEPVHAVLGKLGVNITTVACQAKPDGDFKTCEYPNPETDAALNESYKVAKDAPCDVILGTDPDADRVAIAVPDGQGGFVKLSGNELGFMLLDYVLKARTAKNDIPEGAITVRSIVSSPLADRIAAYYGVTMKAVLTGFKYIGGEILKLEQKGEPEKFIFGFEESCGYLKGTYARDKDAIVASMLVCELAASLKLQGKNILDALAEVYQKYGFYLAHVQSIELTGADAMEKAAKMMADLRAQVPATIGGAAVTDVRDYKASIAKNLATGEKTVIDLPKSNVLEFLLGDKGSVIARPSGTEPKVKFYYTAVGENKEDAKKLLDAMVAQMSV
;
A
#
# COMPACT_ATOMS: atom_id res chain seq x y z
N MET A 1 -22.88 4.48 25.96
CA MET A 1 -24.01 5.02 25.15
C MET A 1 -24.40 3.97 24.12
N ASN A 2 -25.72 3.72 23.97
CA ASN A 2 -26.22 2.91 22.86
C ASN A 2 -26.24 3.74 21.56
N TYR A 3 -26.58 3.14 20.41
CA TYR A 3 -26.52 3.83 19.11
C TYR A 3 -27.52 5.00 19.03
N MET A 4 -28.68 4.91 19.66
CA MET A 4 -29.68 6.00 19.71
C MET A 4 -29.21 7.18 20.56
N ASP A 5 -28.52 6.91 21.68
CA ASP A 5 -27.96 7.98 22.51
C ASP A 5 -26.91 8.77 21.75
N ARG A 6 -26.05 8.07 20.97
CA ARG A 6 -25.04 8.69 20.13
C ARG A 6 -25.65 9.50 18.99
N TYR A 7 -26.67 8.96 18.32
CA TYR A 7 -27.41 9.68 17.29
C TYR A 7 -28.02 10.97 17.84
N ASN A 8 -28.73 10.89 18.99
CA ASN A 8 -29.33 12.06 19.62
C ASN A 8 -28.29 13.10 20.07
N PHE A 9 -27.13 12.66 20.55
CA PHE A 9 -26.01 13.54 20.86
C PHE A 9 -25.53 14.33 19.64
N TRP A 10 -25.40 13.66 18.47
CA TRP A 10 -25.06 14.32 17.22
C TRP A 10 -26.14 15.29 16.74
N CYS A 11 -27.42 14.93 16.87
CA CYS A 11 -28.54 15.82 16.49
C CYS A 11 -28.64 17.09 17.34
N GLN A 12 -28.11 17.07 18.56
CA GLN A 12 -28.11 18.22 19.48
C GLN A 12 -26.94 19.16 19.28
N ALA A 13 -25.90 18.73 18.56
CA ALA A 13 -24.71 19.52 18.31
C ALA A 13 -24.97 20.62 17.28
N ASP A 14 -24.19 21.70 17.37
CA ASP A 14 -24.22 22.76 16.35
C ASP A 14 -23.42 22.31 15.13
N LEU A 15 -24.12 21.73 14.17
CA LEU A 15 -23.57 21.13 12.96
C LEU A 15 -23.93 21.94 11.70
N PRO A 16 -23.14 21.87 10.63
CA PRO A 16 -23.50 22.39 9.31
C PRO A 16 -24.84 21.80 8.83
N GLU A 17 -25.57 22.59 8.05
CA GLU A 17 -26.92 22.24 7.60
C GLU A 17 -26.95 20.92 6.81
N GLU A 18 -25.93 20.66 5.99
CA GLU A 18 -25.80 19.43 5.21
C GLU A 18 -25.73 18.19 6.10
N ILE A 19 -24.99 18.26 7.22
CA ILE A 19 -24.90 17.15 8.18
C ILE A 19 -26.21 16.99 8.95
N LYS A 20 -26.90 18.09 9.30
CA LYS A 20 -28.24 18.03 9.92
C LYS A 20 -29.25 17.36 9.00
N GLN A 21 -29.23 17.68 7.71
CA GLN A 21 -30.11 17.08 6.70
C GLN A 21 -29.78 15.59 6.52
N GLU A 22 -28.51 15.22 6.48
CA GLU A 22 -28.09 13.82 6.41
C GLU A 22 -28.56 13.03 7.63
N LEU A 23 -28.38 13.56 8.85
CA LEU A 23 -28.89 12.94 10.08
C LEU A 23 -30.40 12.79 10.07
N ALA A 24 -31.13 13.80 9.59
CA ALA A 24 -32.61 13.75 9.49
C ALA A 24 -33.08 12.67 8.50
N SER A 25 -32.34 12.47 7.39
CA SER A 25 -32.70 11.49 6.36
C SER A 25 -32.67 10.05 6.86
N ILE A 26 -31.79 9.73 7.82
CA ILE A 26 -31.60 8.37 8.37
C ILE A 26 -32.42 8.12 9.65
N ARG A 27 -33.21 9.09 10.12
CA ARG A 27 -33.87 9.03 11.42
C ARG A 27 -34.72 7.77 11.66
N ASN A 28 -35.32 7.24 10.60
CA ASN A 28 -36.19 6.08 10.65
C ASN A 28 -35.55 4.81 10.06
N ASP A 29 -34.27 4.85 9.76
CA ASP A 29 -33.51 3.72 9.22
C ASP A 29 -32.64 3.12 10.33
N GLU A 30 -33.14 2.05 10.94
CA GLU A 30 -32.44 1.42 12.07
C GLU A 30 -31.10 0.79 11.68
N GLU A 31 -30.97 0.29 10.44
CA GLU A 31 -29.74 -0.31 9.95
C GLU A 31 -28.66 0.77 9.77
N GLU A 32 -29.00 1.88 9.11
CA GLU A 32 -28.11 3.04 9.00
C GLU A 32 -27.73 3.63 10.37
N LEU A 33 -28.70 3.77 11.27
CA LEU A 33 -28.43 4.25 12.64
C LEU A 33 -27.45 3.35 13.38
N LYS A 34 -27.62 2.04 13.34
CA LYS A 34 -26.69 1.08 13.93
C LYS A 34 -25.32 1.10 13.24
N GLY A 35 -25.30 1.18 11.91
CA GLY A 35 -24.08 1.24 11.12
C GLY A 35 -23.25 2.50 11.41
N ARG A 36 -23.91 3.65 11.62
CA ARG A 36 -23.25 4.96 11.84
C ARG A 36 -22.93 5.27 13.29
N PHE A 37 -23.68 4.70 14.24
CA PHE A 37 -23.61 5.04 15.67
C PHE A 37 -23.41 3.83 16.59
N GLY A 38 -23.31 2.62 16.06
CA GLY A 38 -23.06 1.40 16.84
C GLY A 38 -21.72 1.37 17.56
N GLY A 39 -20.78 2.18 17.12
CA GLY A 39 -19.45 2.34 17.72
C GLY A 39 -18.80 3.66 17.28
N ASP A 40 -17.54 3.82 17.62
CA ASP A 40 -16.66 4.85 17.05
C ASP A 40 -15.82 4.22 15.94
N LEU A 41 -15.51 5.00 14.90
CA LEU A 41 -14.59 4.59 13.86
C LEU A 41 -13.21 4.28 14.48
N GLN A 42 -12.75 3.07 14.30
CA GLN A 42 -11.54 2.59 14.95
C GLN A 42 -10.29 3.21 14.32
N PHE A 43 -9.39 3.69 15.17
CA PHE A 43 -8.04 4.02 14.78
C PHE A 43 -7.19 2.74 14.85
N GLY A 44 -6.75 2.26 13.69
CA GLY A 44 -5.91 1.06 13.57
C GLY A 44 -4.42 1.40 13.72
N THR A 45 -3.58 0.42 13.46
CA THR A 45 -2.10 0.56 13.61
C THR A 45 -1.45 1.61 12.70
N ALA A 46 -2.12 1.98 11.62
CA ALA A 46 -1.56 2.93 10.63
C ALA A 46 -2.53 4.09 10.32
N GLY A 47 -3.53 4.31 11.17
CA GLY A 47 -4.56 5.32 10.95
C GLY A 47 -5.98 4.75 10.91
N MET A 48 -6.90 5.42 10.25
CA MET A 48 -8.28 4.98 10.12
C MET A 48 -8.79 5.06 8.68
N ARG A 49 -9.76 4.21 8.34
CA ARG A 49 -10.42 4.16 7.05
C ARG A 49 -11.90 3.85 7.25
N GLY A 50 -12.78 4.53 6.53
CA GLY A 50 -14.21 4.30 6.65
C GLY A 50 -15.01 4.92 5.52
N ILE A 51 -16.28 4.57 5.46
CA ILE A 51 -17.25 5.23 4.59
C ILE A 51 -17.45 6.66 5.10
N MET A 52 -17.49 7.63 4.18
CA MET A 52 -17.75 9.03 4.50
C MET A 52 -19.22 9.23 4.90
N GLY A 53 -19.49 10.20 5.79
CA GLY A 53 -20.82 10.60 6.19
C GLY A 53 -20.93 11.01 7.66
N ALA A 54 -22.12 11.42 8.07
CA ALA A 54 -22.44 11.78 9.45
C ALA A 54 -22.47 10.55 10.36
N GLY A 55 -21.86 10.68 11.55
CA GLY A 55 -21.85 9.62 12.57
C GLY A 55 -20.48 9.33 13.15
N SER A 56 -20.47 8.76 14.36
CA SER A 56 -19.23 8.42 15.07
C SER A 56 -18.45 7.25 14.42
N ASN A 57 -19.13 6.39 13.67
CA ASN A 57 -18.54 5.26 12.92
C ASN A 57 -18.46 5.55 11.42
N ARG A 58 -18.32 6.81 11.04
CA ARG A 58 -18.11 7.30 9.67
C ARG A 58 -16.91 8.23 9.63
N LEU A 59 -16.30 8.35 8.46
CA LEU A 59 -15.25 9.34 8.23
C LEU A 59 -15.88 10.69 7.88
N ASN A 60 -15.60 11.70 8.69
CA ASN A 60 -16.06 13.06 8.53
C ASN A 60 -15.10 14.04 9.22
N ARG A 61 -15.33 15.35 9.07
CA ARG A 61 -14.45 16.37 9.65
C ARG A 61 -14.23 16.21 11.16
N TYR A 62 -15.21 15.70 11.91
CA TYR A 62 -15.13 15.55 13.38
C TYR A 62 -14.29 14.33 13.77
N THR A 63 -14.50 13.18 13.12
CA THR A 63 -13.68 11.98 13.35
C THR A 63 -12.24 12.17 12.90
N VAL A 64 -12.01 12.85 11.76
CA VAL A 64 -10.69 13.23 11.26
C VAL A 64 -9.99 14.19 12.21
N ARG A 65 -10.70 15.25 12.70
CA ARG A 65 -10.15 16.20 13.66
C ARG A 65 -9.70 15.52 14.94
N ARG A 66 -10.55 14.64 15.51
CA ARG A 66 -10.19 13.86 16.71
C ARG A 66 -8.92 13.03 16.49
N ALA A 67 -8.78 12.40 15.33
CA ALA A 67 -7.57 11.63 14.99
C ALA A 67 -6.33 12.54 14.92
N ALA A 68 -6.44 13.69 14.27
CA ALA A 68 -5.35 14.67 14.18
C ALA A 68 -4.99 15.27 15.57
N GLN A 69 -5.99 15.58 16.40
CA GLN A 69 -5.77 16.02 17.78
C GLN A 69 -5.09 14.95 18.63
N GLY A 70 -5.47 13.66 18.45
CA GLY A 70 -4.80 12.54 19.11
C GLY A 70 -3.34 12.39 18.67
N MET A 71 -3.06 12.57 17.38
CA MET A 71 -1.69 12.62 16.83
C MET A 71 -0.90 13.81 17.39
N ALA A 72 -1.51 15.01 17.43
CA ALA A 72 -0.88 16.20 17.98
C ALA A 72 -0.55 16.03 19.48
N ALA A 73 -1.48 15.47 20.27
CA ALA A 73 -1.27 15.18 21.68
C ALA A 73 -0.18 14.12 21.93
N TRP A 74 -0.10 13.11 21.04
CA TRP A 74 1.01 12.15 21.07
C TRP A 74 2.33 12.85 20.77
N LEU A 75 2.43 13.60 19.66
CA LEU A 75 3.66 14.27 19.27
C LEU A 75 4.14 15.24 20.34
N SER A 76 3.23 16.05 20.92
CA SER A 76 3.53 16.99 22.02
C SER A 76 4.01 16.30 23.31
N SER A 77 3.75 15.00 23.46
CA SER A 77 4.23 14.21 24.62
C SER A 77 5.60 13.55 24.38
N THR A 78 6.24 13.83 23.25
CA THR A 78 7.55 13.26 22.87
C THR A 78 8.61 14.36 22.73
N ASP A 79 9.88 13.94 22.69
CA ASP A 79 11.01 14.83 22.36
C ASP A 79 11.23 14.97 20.83
N LEU A 80 10.30 14.46 20.00
CA LEU A 80 10.37 14.56 18.54
C LEU A 80 10.19 16.02 18.07
N PRO A 81 10.67 16.37 16.88
CA PRO A 81 10.42 17.68 16.31
C PRO A 81 8.92 18.02 16.28
N GLN A 82 8.53 19.15 16.84
CA GLN A 82 7.14 19.62 16.87
C GLN A 82 6.73 20.17 15.49
N LYS A 83 6.77 19.30 14.51
CA LYS A 83 6.57 19.56 13.10
C LYS A 83 5.76 18.44 12.48
N ALA A 84 4.82 18.76 11.58
CA ALA A 84 4.00 17.81 10.87
C ALA A 84 3.94 18.10 9.36
N ALA A 85 3.88 17.05 8.53
CA ALA A 85 3.61 17.18 7.09
C ALA A 85 2.26 16.52 6.76
N ILE A 86 1.50 17.12 5.82
CA ILE A 86 0.18 16.62 5.42
C ILE A 86 0.08 16.58 3.89
N GLY A 87 -0.39 15.44 3.36
CA GLY A 87 -0.74 15.24 1.96
C GLY A 87 -2.15 14.69 1.80
N TYR A 88 -2.69 14.75 0.60
CA TYR A 88 -4.03 14.26 0.32
C TYR A 88 -4.20 13.83 -1.14
N ASP A 89 -5.14 12.89 -1.37
CA ASP A 89 -5.48 12.36 -2.69
C ASP A 89 -6.68 13.08 -3.33
N SER A 90 -7.18 12.52 -4.44
CA SER A 90 -8.26 13.07 -5.26
C SER A 90 -9.67 12.81 -4.74
N ARG A 91 -9.83 12.10 -3.63
CA ARG A 91 -11.15 11.71 -3.09
C ARG A 91 -11.94 12.92 -2.60
N HIS A 92 -13.26 12.77 -2.57
CA HIS A 92 -14.14 13.77 -1.97
C HIS A 92 -13.69 14.09 -0.54
N ASN A 93 -13.73 15.36 -0.18
CA ASN A 93 -13.34 15.91 1.12
C ASN A 93 -11.86 15.71 1.52
N SER A 94 -10.98 15.15 0.67
CA SER A 94 -9.59 14.94 1.06
C SER A 94 -8.87 16.25 1.40
N GLN A 95 -9.05 17.30 0.62
CA GLN A 95 -8.50 18.63 0.92
C GLN A 95 -9.08 19.20 2.21
N LEU A 96 -10.41 19.17 2.39
CA LEU A 96 -11.05 19.63 3.62
C LEU A 96 -10.51 18.91 4.86
N PHE A 97 -10.37 17.57 4.77
CA PHE A 97 -9.84 16.78 5.88
C PHE A 97 -8.36 17.08 6.16
N ALA A 98 -7.58 17.35 5.13
CA ALA A 98 -6.18 17.77 5.28
C ALA A 98 -6.08 19.14 5.99
N GLU A 99 -6.91 20.12 5.61
CA GLU A 99 -7.00 21.42 6.27
C GLU A 99 -7.44 21.29 7.74
N VAL A 100 -8.43 20.42 8.03
CA VAL A 100 -8.87 20.10 9.41
C VAL A 100 -7.73 19.50 10.24
N CYS A 101 -6.93 18.61 9.66
CA CYS A 101 -5.74 18.07 10.32
C CYS A 101 -4.69 19.17 10.59
N ALA A 102 -4.46 20.05 9.61
CA ALA A 102 -3.50 21.15 9.75
C ALA A 102 -3.90 22.10 10.88
N VAL A 103 -5.18 22.45 10.99
CA VAL A 103 -5.72 23.28 12.08
C VAL A 103 -5.51 22.58 13.43
N ALA A 104 -5.80 21.27 13.53
CA ALA A 104 -5.65 20.53 14.78
C ALA A 104 -4.18 20.47 15.26
N PHE A 105 -3.21 20.37 14.36
CA PHE A 105 -1.79 20.46 14.71
C PHE A 105 -1.39 21.88 15.10
N ALA A 106 -1.83 22.89 14.35
CA ALA A 106 -1.53 24.30 14.64
C ALA A 106 -2.11 24.75 16.00
N GLU A 107 -3.29 24.26 16.40
CA GLU A 107 -3.88 24.48 17.73
C GLU A 107 -2.99 23.98 18.87
N ALA A 108 -2.25 22.90 18.61
CA ALA A 108 -1.27 22.35 19.57
C ALA A 108 0.10 23.04 19.48
N GLY A 109 0.25 24.11 18.68
CA GLY A 109 1.52 24.82 18.47
C GLY A 109 2.51 24.08 17.57
N ILE A 110 2.08 23.07 16.84
CA ILE A 110 2.91 22.27 15.94
C ILE A 110 3.01 22.95 14.59
N GLN A 111 4.23 23.25 14.13
CA GLN A 111 4.49 23.76 12.78
C GLN A 111 4.05 22.74 11.74
N THR A 112 3.17 23.15 10.83
CA THR A 112 2.54 22.21 9.88
C THR A 112 2.82 22.61 8.44
N TRP A 113 3.28 21.65 7.64
CA TRP A 113 3.40 21.79 6.19
C TRP A 113 2.32 20.98 5.50
N LEU A 114 1.55 21.64 4.64
CA LEU A 114 0.48 21.05 3.85
C LEU A 114 0.83 21.14 2.37
N TYR A 115 0.72 20.04 1.63
CA TYR A 115 0.84 20.10 0.18
C TYR A 115 -0.22 21.04 -0.41
N ASP A 116 0.20 21.92 -1.31
CA ASP A 116 -0.67 22.94 -1.95
C ASP A 116 -1.64 22.34 -2.98
N ARG A 117 -1.42 21.09 -3.36
CA ARG A 117 -2.22 20.30 -4.29
C ARG A 117 -2.15 18.82 -3.97
N LEU A 118 -2.90 18.01 -4.73
CA LEU A 118 -2.91 16.55 -4.59
C LEU A 118 -1.49 15.98 -4.64
N ALA A 119 -1.10 15.18 -3.65
CA ALA A 119 0.24 14.64 -3.55
C ALA A 119 0.22 13.12 -3.30
N PRO A 120 1.09 12.35 -3.99
CA PRO A 120 1.28 10.93 -3.73
C PRO A 120 1.66 10.60 -2.29
N THR A 121 1.22 9.44 -1.82
CA THR A 121 1.62 8.92 -0.51
C THR A 121 3.15 8.88 -0.32
N PRO A 122 3.99 8.41 -1.26
CA PRO A 122 5.44 8.44 -1.10
C PRO A 122 6.03 9.85 -0.98
N MET A 123 5.43 10.84 -1.58
CA MET A 123 5.86 12.24 -1.44
C MET A 123 5.64 12.76 -0.01
N LEU A 124 4.60 12.30 0.69
CA LEU A 124 4.47 12.62 2.11
C LEU A 124 5.58 11.97 2.92
N SER A 125 5.86 10.69 2.73
CA SER A 125 6.96 10.00 3.39
C SER A 125 8.29 10.75 3.20
N TYR A 126 8.55 11.20 1.97
CA TYR A 126 9.68 12.05 1.62
C TYR A 126 9.66 13.40 2.36
N ALA A 127 8.52 14.09 2.36
CA ALA A 127 8.38 15.40 3.02
C ALA A 127 8.63 15.33 4.54
N VAL A 128 8.12 14.29 5.22
CA VAL A 128 8.38 14.08 6.65
C VAL A 128 9.87 14.05 6.93
N ARG A 129 10.64 13.37 6.10
CA ARG A 129 12.10 13.22 6.24
C ARG A 129 12.84 14.50 5.87
N GLU A 130 12.56 15.07 4.71
CA GLU A 130 13.24 16.27 4.19
C GLU A 130 13.01 17.52 5.03
N LEU A 131 11.81 17.67 5.60
CA LEU A 131 11.46 18.82 6.45
C LEU A 131 11.77 18.56 7.93
N GLY A 132 12.24 17.37 8.29
CA GLY A 132 12.53 16.97 9.66
C GLY A 132 11.28 17.04 10.54
N CYS A 133 10.17 16.47 10.06
CA CYS A 133 8.91 16.43 10.80
C CYS A 133 8.93 15.29 11.83
N GLY A 134 8.25 15.48 12.96
CA GLY A 134 8.04 14.44 13.97
C GLY A 134 6.92 13.48 13.59
N CYS A 135 6.02 13.89 12.69
CA CYS A 135 4.98 13.02 12.13
C CYS A 135 4.45 13.49 10.79
N GLY A 136 3.60 12.68 10.17
CA GLY A 136 2.87 13.05 8.96
C GLY A 136 1.50 12.40 8.85
N ILE A 137 0.64 12.99 8.01
CA ILE A 137 -0.69 12.45 7.67
C ILE A 137 -0.89 12.46 6.16
N VAL A 138 -1.42 11.36 5.61
CA VAL A 138 -2.02 11.34 4.27
C VAL A 138 -3.52 11.11 4.40
N ILE A 139 -4.30 11.95 3.75
CA ILE A 139 -5.73 11.76 3.60
C ILE A 139 -5.97 10.97 2.31
N SER A 140 -6.24 9.69 2.47
CA SER A 140 -6.46 8.75 1.37
C SER A 140 -7.10 7.44 1.86
N ALA A 141 -7.91 6.81 1.02
CA ALA A 141 -8.31 5.42 1.17
C ALA A 141 -7.68 4.51 0.09
N SER A 142 -6.55 4.96 -0.54
CA SER A 142 -5.85 4.21 -1.60
C SER A 142 -6.83 3.80 -2.72
N HIS A 143 -6.96 2.53 -3.00
CA HIS A 143 -7.76 1.94 -4.08
C HIS A 143 -9.21 1.58 -3.71
N ASN A 144 -9.72 1.96 -2.54
CA ASN A 144 -11.11 1.70 -2.16
C ASN A 144 -12.09 2.50 -3.04
N ALA A 145 -13.37 2.07 -3.09
CA ALA A 145 -14.44 2.78 -3.77
C ALA A 145 -14.58 4.25 -3.32
N GLY A 146 -15.20 5.09 -4.15
CA GLY A 146 -15.31 6.55 -3.91
C GLY A 146 -16.04 6.94 -2.62
N ALA A 147 -16.91 6.08 -2.09
CA ALA A 147 -17.59 6.30 -0.80
C ALA A 147 -16.64 6.30 0.42
N TYR A 148 -15.42 5.76 0.27
CA TYR A 148 -14.44 5.67 1.34
C TYR A 148 -13.45 6.82 1.31
N ASN A 149 -12.97 7.21 2.50
CA ASN A 149 -11.75 7.97 2.67
C ASN A 149 -11.00 7.48 3.91
N GLY A 150 -9.82 8.04 4.21
CA GLY A 150 -9.01 7.58 5.34
C GLY A 150 -7.97 8.60 5.78
N VAL A 151 -7.37 8.31 6.93
CA VAL A 151 -6.25 9.05 7.51
C VAL A 151 -5.13 8.04 7.72
N LYS A 152 -4.05 8.13 6.96
CA LYS A 152 -2.83 7.33 7.16
C LYS A 152 -1.85 8.15 8.00
N CYS A 153 -1.29 7.55 9.06
CA CYS A 153 -0.40 8.23 10.00
C CYS A 153 1.04 7.71 9.88
N TYR A 154 1.99 8.64 9.90
CA TYR A 154 3.42 8.40 9.68
C TYR A 154 4.25 8.91 10.85
N GLY A 155 5.31 8.18 11.19
CA GLY A 155 6.31 8.56 12.19
C GLY A 155 7.42 9.47 11.61
N PRO A 156 8.40 9.87 12.46
CA PRO A 156 9.47 10.80 12.06
C PRO A 156 10.44 10.24 11.01
N ASP A 157 10.48 8.93 10.85
CA ASP A 157 11.27 8.24 9.83
C ASP A 157 10.60 8.23 8.45
N GLY A 158 9.38 8.76 8.33
CA GLY A 158 8.57 8.73 7.11
C GLY A 158 7.90 7.38 6.86
N CYS A 159 7.93 6.46 7.82
CA CYS A 159 7.23 5.18 7.75
C CYS A 159 5.84 5.29 8.38
N GLN A 160 4.87 4.48 7.92
CA GLN A 160 3.60 4.36 8.63
C GLN A 160 3.83 3.95 10.09
N MET A 161 3.05 4.53 11.00
CA MET A 161 3.18 4.29 12.45
C MET A 161 3.16 2.80 12.78
N THR A 162 4.00 2.41 13.72
CA THR A 162 4.00 1.07 14.32
C THR A 162 2.97 0.97 15.44
N ASP A 163 2.77 -0.24 15.96
CA ASP A 163 1.67 -0.54 16.87
C ASP A 163 1.78 0.22 18.22
N GLU A 164 3.00 0.45 18.73
CA GLU A 164 3.19 1.13 20.02
C GLU A 164 2.75 2.60 19.98
N PRO A 165 3.28 3.48 19.10
CA PRO A 165 2.80 4.86 19.02
C PRO A 165 1.32 4.94 18.60
N ALA A 166 0.83 4.04 17.74
CA ALA A 166 -0.58 4.00 17.35
C ALA A 166 -1.51 3.71 18.54
N ALA A 167 -1.10 2.84 19.47
CA ALA A 167 -1.85 2.57 20.70
C ALA A 167 -1.97 3.82 21.59
N ILE A 168 -0.87 4.59 21.72
CA ILE A 168 -0.88 5.85 22.49
C ILE A 168 -1.81 6.88 21.82
N VAL A 169 -1.73 7.01 20.49
CA VAL A 169 -2.64 7.90 19.73
C VAL A 169 -4.10 7.50 19.96
N THR A 170 -4.41 6.20 19.90
CA THR A 170 -5.76 5.67 20.14
C THR A 170 -6.27 6.01 21.55
N GLU A 171 -5.40 5.90 22.57
CA GLU A 171 -5.72 6.31 23.94
C GLU A 171 -6.05 7.80 24.02
N LYS A 172 -5.20 8.66 23.41
CA LYS A 172 -5.45 10.10 23.35
C LYS A 172 -6.78 10.42 22.67
N ILE A 173 -7.07 9.82 21.50
CA ILE A 173 -8.34 10.01 20.77
C ILE A 173 -9.54 9.69 21.67
N SER A 174 -9.46 8.66 22.53
CA SER A 174 -10.56 8.25 23.40
C SER A 174 -10.99 9.31 24.42
N THR A 175 -10.10 10.25 24.73
CA THR A 175 -10.33 11.34 25.70
C THR A 175 -10.77 12.66 25.06
N ILE A 176 -10.85 12.74 23.73
CA ILE A 176 -11.18 13.96 22.98
C ILE A 176 -12.66 13.95 22.60
N ASP A 177 -13.36 15.03 22.89
CA ASP A 177 -14.76 15.22 22.50
C ASP A 177 -14.90 15.49 20.99
N PHE A 178 -16.05 15.11 20.41
CA PHE A 178 -16.31 15.25 18.96
C PHE A 178 -16.43 16.72 18.51
N PHE A 179 -17.06 17.57 19.31
CA PHE A 179 -17.49 18.91 18.91
C PHE A 179 -16.72 20.03 19.61
N VAL A 180 -15.41 19.84 19.78
CA VAL A 180 -14.54 20.90 20.29
C VAL A 180 -14.43 22.01 19.25
N PRO A 181 -14.79 23.28 19.56
CA PRO A 181 -14.65 24.40 18.62
C PRO A 181 -13.19 24.63 18.22
N GLU A 182 -12.99 25.06 16.97
CA GLU A 182 -11.71 25.55 16.49
C GLU A 182 -11.38 26.89 17.16
N THR A 183 -10.13 27.08 17.58
CA THR A 183 -9.69 28.33 18.24
C THR A 183 -9.42 29.43 17.24
N LYS A 184 -8.92 29.08 16.06
CA LYS A 184 -8.70 29.95 14.89
C LYS A 184 -9.01 29.17 13.61
N SER A 185 -9.36 29.90 12.56
CA SER A 185 -9.54 29.34 11.24
C SER A 185 -8.21 28.93 10.57
N PHE A 186 -8.29 28.08 9.56
CA PHE A 186 -7.15 27.70 8.72
C PHE A 186 -6.39 28.95 8.18
N ALA A 187 -7.13 29.95 7.69
CA ALA A 187 -6.54 31.19 7.15
C ALA A 187 -5.78 32.01 8.21
N GLU A 188 -6.28 32.05 9.44
CA GLU A 188 -5.59 32.73 10.56
C GLU A 188 -4.30 32.01 10.93
N TYR A 189 -4.30 30.67 10.99
CA TYR A 189 -3.06 29.90 11.25
C TYR A 189 -2.04 30.01 10.12
N MET A 190 -2.50 30.13 8.86
CA MET A 190 -1.61 30.47 7.72
C MET A 190 -0.98 31.86 7.91
N ALA A 191 -1.78 32.85 8.31
CA ALA A 191 -1.29 34.22 8.55
C ALA A 191 -0.29 34.28 9.73
N ASP A 192 -0.49 33.46 10.75
CA ASP A 192 0.43 33.32 11.90
C ASP A 192 1.72 32.55 11.52
N GLY A 193 1.79 31.94 10.35
CA GLY A 193 2.92 31.13 9.88
C GLY A 193 3.02 29.75 10.52
N LEU A 194 2.01 29.29 11.28
CA LEU A 194 1.96 27.94 11.84
C LEU A 194 1.56 26.88 10.82
N ILE A 195 0.84 27.26 9.76
CA ILE A 195 0.57 26.41 8.60
C ILE A 195 1.27 27.04 7.40
N THR A 196 1.99 26.24 6.62
CA THR A 196 2.71 26.66 5.42
C THR A 196 2.50 25.65 4.31
N TYR A 197 2.32 26.11 3.08
CA TYR A 197 2.24 25.20 1.94
C TYR A 197 3.61 24.66 1.54
N ILE A 198 3.63 23.38 1.18
CA ILE A 198 4.76 22.76 0.50
C ILE A 198 4.71 23.15 -0.96
N GLY A 199 5.68 23.96 -1.40
CA GLY A 199 5.76 24.49 -2.75
C GLY A 199 6.55 23.62 -3.72
N GLN A 200 6.72 24.13 -4.94
CA GLN A 200 7.31 23.44 -6.09
C GLN A 200 8.75 22.95 -5.85
N ASP A 201 9.54 23.59 -5.00
CA ASP A 201 10.92 23.22 -4.73
C ASP A 201 11.05 21.82 -4.11
N LEU A 202 10.11 21.43 -3.22
CA LEU A 202 10.10 20.08 -2.65
C LEU A 202 9.67 19.03 -3.68
N TRP A 203 8.73 19.38 -4.58
CA TRP A 203 8.34 18.52 -5.70
C TRP A 203 9.51 18.25 -6.62
N GLU A 204 10.26 19.27 -7.05
CA GLU A 204 11.43 19.10 -7.92
C GLU A 204 12.54 18.28 -7.24
N ARG A 205 12.81 18.52 -5.95
CA ARG A 205 13.77 17.69 -5.19
C ARG A 205 13.36 16.24 -5.12
N TYR A 206 12.05 15.96 -4.95
CA TYR A 206 11.55 14.60 -5.00
C TYR A 206 11.76 13.98 -6.39
N TYR A 207 11.44 14.70 -7.47
CA TYR A 207 11.67 14.21 -8.84
C TYR A 207 13.15 13.91 -9.10
N GLU A 208 14.03 14.79 -8.68
CA GLU A 208 15.48 14.56 -8.80
C GLU A 208 15.95 13.34 -8.00
N THR A 209 15.40 13.16 -6.81
CA THR A 209 15.70 12.00 -5.96
C THR A 209 15.22 10.69 -6.62
N VAL A 210 14.02 10.66 -7.19
CA VAL A 210 13.51 9.50 -7.93
C VAL A 210 14.36 9.23 -9.17
N LEU A 211 14.73 10.27 -9.92
CA LEU A 211 15.59 10.13 -11.11
C LEU A 211 16.99 9.59 -10.76
N ALA A 212 17.53 9.92 -9.59
CA ALA A 212 18.80 9.37 -9.11
C ALA A 212 18.76 7.86 -8.86
N GLU A 213 17.56 7.30 -8.66
CA GLU A 213 17.34 5.87 -8.54
C GLU A 213 17.29 5.11 -9.88
N ALA A 214 17.36 5.82 -11.01
CA ALA A 214 17.41 5.18 -12.32
C ALA A 214 18.63 4.26 -12.45
N VAL A 215 18.45 3.13 -13.11
CA VAL A 215 19.49 2.13 -13.34
C VAL A 215 20.30 2.46 -14.59
N ASP A 216 19.63 2.80 -15.68
CA ASP A 216 20.23 3.18 -16.96
C ASP A 216 19.40 4.25 -17.70
N PRO A 217 19.43 5.51 -17.21
CA PRO A 217 18.61 6.57 -17.77
C PRO A 217 18.95 6.92 -19.23
N GLU A 218 20.20 6.76 -19.64
CA GLU A 218 20.60 7.06 -21.02
C GLU A 218 20.07 6.00 -22.00
N MET A 219 20.05 4.74 -21.61
CA MET A 219 19.44 3.66 -22.39
C MET A 219 17.95 3.95 -22.59
N LEU A 220 17.23 4.36 -21.55
CA LEU A 220 15.79 4.66 -21.62
C LEU A 220 15.49 5.83 -22.57
N LYS A 221 16.27 6.92 -22.52
CA LYS A 221 16.14 8.09 -23.43
C LYS A 221 16.26 7.70 -24.91
N ASN A 222 17.08 6.70 -25.22
CA ASN A 222 17.37 6.29 -26.59
C ASN A 222 16.45 5.17 -27.13
N ALA A 223 15.63 4.55 -26.28
CA ALA A 223 14.82 3.39 -26.65
C ALA A 223 13.53 3.73 -27.42
N GLY A 224 13.09 4.99 -27.39
CA GLY A 224 11.82 5.40 -28.01
C GLY A 224 10.62 4.62 -27.45
N LEU A 225 10.60 4.43 -26.11
CA LEU A 225 9.56 3.67 -25.44
C LEU A 225 8.22 4.40 -25.50
N ASN A 226 7.15 3.67 -25.83
CA ASN A 226 5.78 4.18 -25.85
C ASN A 226 4.98 3.50 -24.76
N ILE A 227 4.36 4.30 -23.89
CA ILE A 227 3.49 3.77 -22.84
C ILE A 227 2.08 4.36 -22.93
N VAL A 228 1.10 3.56 -22.49
CA VAL A 228 -0.23 4.06 -22.15
C VAL A 228 -0.32 4.14 -20.64
N TYR A 229 -0.66 5.32 -20.12
CA TYR A 229 -0.67 5.57 -18.68
C TYR A 229 -2.04 6.02 -18.19
N THR A 230 -2.50 5.41 -17.09
CA THR A 230 -3.64 5.89 -16.32
C THR A 230 -3.26 6.18 -14.87
N PRO A 231 -3.52 7.41 -14.38
CA PRO A 231 -3.43 7.73 -12.96
C PRO A 231 -4.66 7.30 -12.15
N LEU A 232 -5.65 6.65 -12.76
CA LEU A 232 -6.94 6.31 -12.15
C LEU A 232 -7.57 7.49 -11.39
N CYS A 233 -7.63 8.65 -12.02
CA CYS A 233 -8.11 9.92 -11.46
C CYS A 233 -7.33 10.41 -10.22
N GLY A 234 -6.14 9.90 -9.98
CA GLY A 234 -5.37 10.08 -8.76
C GLY A 234 -4.20 11.06 -8.87
N THR A 235 -3.33 11.00 -7.88
CA THR A 235 -2.18 11.91 -7.65
C THR A 235 -0.98 11.63 -8.54
N GLY A 236 -0.92 10.47 -9.19
CA GLY A 236 0.22 10.05 -10.01
C GLY A 236 0.39 10.83 -11.32
N MET A 237 -0.62 11.59 -11.77
CA MET A 237 -0.62 12.29 -13.05
C MET A 237 0.61 13.19 -13.23
N GLU A 238 0.83 14.12 -12.34
CA GLU A 238 1.94 15.08 -12.43
C GLU A 238 3.31 14.42 -12.24
N PRO A 239 3.58 13.66 -11.16
CA PRO A 239 4.92 13.14 -10.90
C PRO A 239 5.37 12.07 -11.90
N VAL A 240 4.48 11.20 -12.38
CA VAL A 240 4.83 10.20 -13.41
C VAL A 240 5.22 10.90 -14.72
N HIS A 241 4.45 11.92 -15.14
CA HIS A 241 4.79 12.72 -16.33
C HIS A 241 6.10 13.50 -16.15
N ALA A 242 6.33 14.08 -14.97
CA ALA A 242 7.55 14.83 -14.69
C ALA A 242 8.81 13.94 -14.75
N VAL A 243 8.77 12.76 -14.12
CA VAL A 243 9.90 11.84 -14.09
C VAL A 243 10.13 11.16 -15.45
N LEU A 244 9.09 10.53 -16.02
CA LEU A 244 9.23 9.79 -17.27
C LEU A 244 9.46 10.71 -18.48
N GLY A 245 8.91 11.91 -18.47
CA GLY A 245 9.15 12.93 -19.51
C GLY A 245 10.61 13.38 -19.55
N LYS A 246 11.27 13.56 -18.39
CA LYS A 246 12.72 13.86 -18.31
C LYS A 246 13.58 12.71 -18.85
N LEU A 247 13.05 11.51 -18.91
CA LEU A 247 13.70 10.31 -19.44
C LEU A 247 13.31 9.97 -20.89
N GLY A 248 12.58 10.86 -21.57
CA GLY A 248 12.27 10.72 -23.00
C GLY A 248 11.24 9.64 -23.32
N VAL A 249 10.41 9.22 -22.35
CA VAL A 249 9.33 8.25 -22.56
C VAL A 249 8.15 8.91 -23.27
N ASN A 250 7.62 8.30 -24.32
CA ASN A 250 6.42 8.74 -25.01
C ASN A 250 5.18 8.28 -24.23
N ILE A 251 4.45 9.21 -23.62
CA ILE A 251 3.32 8.90 -22.75
C ILE A 251 2.00 9.25 -23.44
N THR A 252 1.17 8.24 -23.68
CA THR A 252 -0.24 8.42 -24.07
C THR A 252 -1.11 8.24 -22.82
N THR A 253 -1.67 9.35 -22.33
CA THR A 253 -2.50 9.32 -21.12
C THR A 253 -3.94 8.95 -21.43
N VAL A 254 -4.57 8.13 -20.59
CA VAL A 254 -5.99 7.81 -20.65
C VAL A 254 -6.81 9.05 -20.24
N ALA A 255 -7.32 9.79 -21.23
CA ALA A 255 -7.89 11.12 -21.04
C ALA A 255 -9.07 11.19 -20.06
N CYS A 256 -9.93 10.16 -20.04
CA CYS A 256 -11.09 10.09 -19.13
C CYS A 256 -10.70 9.82 -17.66
N GLN A 257 -9.46 9.43 -17.39
CA GLN A 257 -8.92 9.15 -16.06
C GLN A 257 -7.78 10.10 -15.65
N ALA A 258 -7.44 11.07 -16.51
CA ALA A 258 -6.33 11.99 -16.30
C ALA A 258 -6.61 13.07 -15.25
N LYS A 259 -7.88 13.42 -15.05
CA LYS A 259 -8.29 14.45 -14.09
C LYS A 259 -8.77 13.83 -12.79
N PRO A 260 -8.53 14.52 -11.65
CA PRO A 260 -9.10 14.10 -10.36
C PRO A 260 -10.62 13.92 -10.45
N ASP A 261 -11.13 12.79 -9.98
CA ASP A 261 -12.57 12.50 -9.85
C ASP A 261 -12.78 11.59 -8.62
N GLY A 262 -13.31 12.16 -7.54
CA GLY A 262 -13.55 11.44 -6.29
C GLY A 262 -14.66 10.39 -6.39
N ASP A 263 -15.51 10.44 -7.43
CA ASP A 263 -16.53 9.43 -7.71
C ASP A 263 -15.95 8.20 -8.44
N PHE A 264 -14.77 8.31 -9.06
CA PHE A 264 -14.17 7.27 -9.89
C PHE A 264 -15.13 6.69 -10.94
N LYS A 265 -15.83 7.56 -11.67
CA LYS A 265 -16.92 7.20 -12.61
C LYS A 265 -16.55 6.17 -13.67
N THR A 266 -15.28 6.12 -14.05
CA THR A 266 -14.75 5.18 -15.05
C THR A 266 -14.28 3.86 -14.44
N CYS A 267 -14.20 3.77 -13.11
CA CYS A 267 -13.73 2.59 -12.39
C CYS A 267 -14.15 2.66 -10.92
N GLU A 268 -15.22 1.97 -10.54
CA GLU A 268 -15.77 1.97 -9.18
C GLU A 268 -14.73 1.63 -8.10
N TYR A 269 -13.83 0.70 -8.41
CA TYR A 269 -12.70 0.33 -7.56
C TYR A 269 -11.40 0.67 -8.30
N PRO A 270 -10.77 1.81 -7.99
CA PRO A 270 -9.56 2.27 -8.70
C PRO A 270 -8.31 1.50 -8.24
N ASN A 271 -8.39 0.16 -8.26
CA ASN A 271 -7.32 -0.76 -7.92
C ASN A 271 -6.64 -1.27 -9.20
N PRO A 272 -5.42 -0.84 -9.51
CA PRO A 272 -4.72 -1.24 -10.73
C PRO A 272 -4.44 -2.74 -10.82
N GLU A 273 -4.56 -3.49 -9.71
CA GLU A 273 -4.49 -4.95 -9.71
C GLU A 273 -5.66 -5.62 -10.46
N THR A 274 -6.75 -4.90 -10.72
CA THR A 274 -7.93 -5.44 -11.40
C THR A 274 -7.93 -5.09 -12.90
N ASP A 275 -8.45 -5.98 -13.74
CA ASP A 275 -8.61 -5.67 -15.17
C ASP A 275 -9.63 -4.55 -15.38
N ALA A 276 -10.66 -4.46 -14.54
CA ALA A 276 -11.65 -3.39 -14.58
C ALA A 276 -11.01 -1.99 -14.53
N ALA A 277 -9.99 -1.80 -13.70
CA ALA A 277 -9.27 -0.53 -13.57
C ALA A 277 -8.49 -0.17 -14.85
N LEU A 278 -7.98 -1.17 -15.59
CA LEU A 278 -7.20 -0.97 -16.80
C LEU A 278 -8.03 -1.00 -18.09
N ASN A 279 -9.34 -1.22 -18.02
CA ASN A 279 -10.20 -1.35 -19.21
C ASN A 279 -10.12 -0.15 -20.15
N GLU A 280 -10.08 1.08 -19.63
CA GLU A 280 -9.95 2.29 -20.46
C GLU A 280 -8.55 2.36 -21.10
N SER A 281 -7.53 1.91 -20.39
CA SER A 281 -6.15 1.82 -20.91
C SER A 281 -6.05 0.81 -22.05
N TYR A 282 -6.73 -0.33 -21.96
CA TYR A 282 -6.78 -1.32 -23.06
C TYR A 282 -7.41 -0.76 -24.32
N LYS A 283 -8.45 0.10 -24.20
CA LYS A 283 -9.06 0.76 -25.36
C LYS A 283 -8.08 1.72 -26.04
N VAL A 284 -7.43 2.57 -25.24
CA VAL A 284 -6.44 3.55 -25.76
C VAL A 284 -5.25 2.84 -26.39
N ALA A 285 -4.76 1.76 -25.79
CA ALA A 285 -3.59 1.01 -26.27
C ALA A 285 -3.82 0.22 -27.56
N LYS A 286 -5.08 0.02 -27.98
CA LYS A 286 -5.41 -0.56 -29.30
C LYS A 286 -5.17 0.41 -30.45
N ASP A 287 -5.33 1.71 -30.18
CA ASP A 287 -5.29 2.77 -31.19
C ASP A 287 -3.97 3.58 -31.14
N ALA A 288 -3.12 3.34 -30.12
CA ALA A 288 -1.86 4.04 -29.93
C ALA A 288 -0.67 3.06 -29.86
N PRO A 289 0.54 3.49 -30.25
CA PRO A 289 1.75 2.71 -30.00
C PRO A 289 1.90 2.43 -28.49
N CYS A 290 2.05 1.16 -28.12
CA CYS A 290 2.10 0.75 -26.74
C CYS A 290 3.06 -0.42 -26.53
N ASP A 291 4.16 -0.18 -25.84
CA ASP A 291 5.08 -1.22 -25.39
C ASP A 291 4.66 -1.77 -24.02
N VAL A 292 4.09 -0.89 -23.17
CA VAL A 292 3.56 -1.27 -21.84
C VAL A 292 2.45 -0.31 -21.41
N ILE A 293 1.45 -0.83 -20.72
CA ILE A 293 0.41 -0.08 -20.03
C ILE A 293 0.83 0.06 -18.56
N LEU A 294 0.76 1.28 -18.01
CA LEU A 294 0.95 1.58 -16.59
C LEU A 294 -0.34 2.08 -15.98
N GLY A 295 -0.70 1.59 -14.80
CA GLY A 295 -1.80 2.11 -13.99
C GLY A 295 -1.36 2.32 -12.55
N THR A 296 -1.49 3.54 -12.02
CA THR A 296 -1.26 3.84 -10.59
C THR A 296 -2.58 4.00 -9.86
N ASP A 297 -2.62 3.61 -8.58
CA ASP A 297 -3.81 3.85 -7.76
C ASP A 297 -3.93 5.34 -7.35
N PRO A 298 -5.07 5.78 -6.77
CA PRO A 298 -5.33 7.19 -6.53
C PRO A 298 -4.29 7.95 -5.72
N ASP A 299 -3.62 7.33 -4.77
CA ASP A 299 -2.55 7.94 -3.99
C ASP A 299 -1.13 7.52 -4.43
N ALA A 300 -1.05 6.87 -5.61
CA ALA A 300 0.17 6.55 -6.35
C ALA A 300 1.24 5.85 -5.48
N ASP A 301 0.81 4.97 -4.59
CA ASP A 301 1.69 4.08 -3.85
C ASP A 301 1.80 2.69 -4.51
N ARG A 302 0.92 2.37 -5.50
CA ARG A 302 0.92 1.12 -6.27
C ARG A 302 0.98 1.38 -7.75
N VAL A 303 1.62 0.46 -8.48
CA VAL A 303 1.59 0.42 -9.95
C VAL A 303 1.41 -1.00 -10.44
N ALA A 304 0.46 -1.20 -11.34
CA ALA A 304 0.31 -2.43 -12.11
C ALA A 304 0.59 -2.18 -13.58
N ILE A 305 0.94 -3.24 -14.30
CA ILE A 305 1.24 -3.18 -15.73
C ILE A 305 0.46 -4.22 -16.52
N ALA A 306 0.21 -3.88 -17.77
CA ALA A 306 -0.18 -4.86 -18.78
C ALA A 306 0.66 -4.66 -20.04
N VAL A 307 0.91 -5.74 -20.77
CA VAL A 307 1.77 -5.73 -21.95
C VAL A 307 1.05 -6.39 -23.14
N PRO A 308 1.32 -5.96 -24.37
CA PRO A 308 0.76 -6.62 -25.57
C PRO A 308 1.13 -8.11 -25.60
N ASP A 309 0.14 -8.97 -25.95
CA ASP A 309 0.32 -10.42 -26.07
C ASP A 309 0.79 -10.86 -27.47
N GLY A 310 0.97 -9.92 -28.39
CA GLY A 310 1.30 -10.19 -29.79
C GLY A 310 0.13 -10.73 -30.63
N GLN A 311 -1.06 -10.89 -30.05
CA GLN A 311 -2.28 -11.40 -30.72
C GLN A 311 -3.40 -10.35 -30.76
N GLY A 312 -3.09 -9.09 -30.37
CA GLY A 312 -4.03 -7.98 -30.33
C GLY A 312 -4.75 -7.81 -29.00
N GLY A 313 -4.35 -8.56 -27.97
CA GLY A 313 -4.77 -8.45 -26.58
C GLY A 313 -3.64 -7.95 -25.68
N PHE A 314 -3.92 -7.96 -24.39
CA PHE A 314 -2.97 -7.55 -23.33
C PHE A 314 -2.96 -8.58 -22.20
N VAL A 315 -1.78 -8.84 -21.65
CA VAL A 315 -1.60 -9.66 -20.46
C VAL A 315 -1.18 -8.76 -19.30
N LYS A 316 -1.99 -8.74 -18.24
CA LYS A 316 -1.66 -8.07 -17.00
C LYS A 316 -0.72 -8.95 -16.18
N LEU A 317 0.35 -8.37 -15.65
CA LEU A 317 1.23 -9.04 -14.69
C LEU A 317 0.66 -8.90 -13.28
N SER A 318 0.82 -9.95 -12.47
CA SER A 318 0.58 -9.86 -11.03
C SER A 318 1.64 -9.01 -10.34
N GLY A 319 1.32 -8.48 -9.16
CA GLY A 319 2.31 -7.72 -8.37
C GLY A 319 3.53 -8.55 -7.98
N ASN A 320 3.37 -9.86 -7.81
CA ASN A 320 4.50 -10.78 -7.62
C ASN A 320 5.40 -10.85 -8.85
N GLU A 321 4.81 -11.07 -10.03
CA GLU A 321 5.56 -11.17 -11.28
C GLU A 321 6.35 -9.90 -11.56
N LEU A 322 5.70 -8.75 -11.44
CA LEU A 322 6.40 -7.47 -11.60
C LEU A 322 7.48 -7.29 -10.52
N GLY A 323 7.20 -7.63 -9.26
CA GLY A 323 8.14 -7.47 -8.15
C GLY A 323 9.43 -8.25 -8.35
N PHE A 324 9.35 -9.54 -8.66
CA PHE A 324 10.56 -10.32 -8.87
C PHE A 324 11.26 -10.01 -10.21
N MET A 325 10.56 -9.54 -11.24
CA MET A 325 11.18 -9.07 -12.48
C MET A 325 11.96 -7.78 -12.28
N LEU A 326 11.41 -6.80 -11.55
CA LEU A 326 12.13 -5.58 -11.20
C LEU A 326 13.33 -5.89 -10.31
N LEU A 327 13.20 -6.83 -9.37
CA LEU A 327 14.31 -7.31 -8.56
C LEU A 327 15.43 -7.90 -9.41
N ASP A 328 15.12 -8.82 -10.35
CA ASP A 328 16.13 -9.41 -11.24
C ASP A 328 16.79 -8.35 -12.12
N TYR A 329 16.01 -7.40 -12.66
CA TYR A 329 16.52 -6.29 -13.46
C TYR A 329 17.51 -5.42 -12.68
N VAL A 330 17.16 -4.99 -11.49
CA VAL A 330 18.01 -4.14 -10.64
C VAL A 330 19.26 -4.88 -10.21
N LEU A 331 19.17 -6.12 -9.76
CA LEU A 331 20.31 -6.91 -9.31
C LEU A 331 21.26 -7.25 -10.47
N LYS A 332 20.72 -7.61 -11.63
CA LYS A 332 21.50 -7.87 -12.84
C LYS A 332 22.32 -6.65 -13.25
N ALA A 333 21.69 -5.48 -13.28
CA ALA A 333 22.36 -4.25 -13.69
C ALA A 333 23.42 -3.79 -12.67
N ARG A 334 23.13 -3.88 -11.36
CA ARG A 334 24.12 -3.57 -10.31
C ARG A 334 25.29 -4.54 -10.31
N THR A 335 25.03 -5.83 -10.56
CA THR A 335 26.08 -6.83 -10.72
C THR A 335 26.99 -6.51 -11.91
N ALA A 336 26.42 -6.13 -13.05
CA ALA A 336 27.20 -5.76 -14.24
C ALA A 336 28.11 -4.52 -14.01
N LYS A 337 27.69 -3.62 -13.13
CA LYS A 337 28.44 -2.42 -12.70
C LYS A 337 29.40 -2.71 -11.53
N ASN A 338 29.40 -3.94 -10.99
CA ASN A 338 30.12 -4.31 -9.77
C ASN A 338 29.77 -3.40 -8.56
N ASP A 339 28.48 -3.07 -8.41
CA ASP A 339 27.93 -2.09 -7.48
C ASP A 339 26.93 -2.72 -6.47
N ILE A 340 27.17 -3.95 -6.05
CA ILE A 340 26.42 -4.59 -4.96
C ILE A 340 27.26 -4.51 -3.69
N PRO A 341 26.82 -3.78 -2.64
CA PRO A 341 27.55 -3.69 -1.37
C PRO A 341 27.65 -5.06 -0.69
N GLU A 342 28.73 -5.29 0.04
CA GLU A 342 28.82 -6.45 0.93
C GLU A 342 27.75 -6.39 2.02
N GLY A 343 27.00 -7.49 2.19
CA GLY A 343 25.89 -7.56 3.12
C GLY A 343 24.62 -6.85 2.63
N ALA A 344 24.51 -6.62 1.31
CA ALA A 344 23.30 -6.07 0.70
C ALA A 344 22.06 -6.92 0.99
N ILE A 345 20.93 -6.26 1.17
CA ILE A 345 19.64 -6.89 1.39
C ILE A 345 18.59 -6.44 0.38
N THR A 346 17.66 -7.33 0.11
CA THR A 346 16.36 -7.04 -0.49
C THR A 346 15.27 -7.50 0.47
N VAL A 347 14.07 -6.92 0.39
CA VAL A 347 13.01 -7.20 1.36
C VAL A 347 11.69 -7.49 0.63
N ARG A 348 10.99 -8.54 1.06
CA ARG A 348 9.62 -8.84 0.61
C ARG A 348 8.68 -9.12 1.77
N SER A 349 7.37 -9.01 1.55
CA SER A 349 6.42 -9.52 2.53
C SER A 349 6.45 -11.06 2.57
N ILE A 350 6.07 -11.66 3.68
CA ILE A 350 5.97 -13.14 3.81
C ILE A 350 4.99 -13.75 2.79
N VAL A 351 4.01 -12.97 2.34
CA VAL A 351 2.99 -13.42 1.37
C VAL A 351 3.38 -13.15 -0.09
N SER A 352 4.48 -12.42 -0.32
CA SER A 352 5.05 -12.24 -1.65
C SER A 352 5.80 -13.49 -2.11
N SER A 353 5.94 -13.66 -3.42
CA SER A 353 6.50 -14.86 -4.04
C SER A 353 7.93 -15.18 -3.55
N PRO A 354 8.19 -16.40 -3.04
CA PRO A 354 9.54 -16.82 -2.66
C PRO A 354 10.48 -17.08 -3.86
N LEU A 355 10.02 -16.92 -5.11
CA LEU A 355 10.90 -16.86 -6.27
C LEU A 355 11.93 -15.75 -6.13
N ALA A 356 11.56 -14.64 -5.50
CA ALA A 356 12.45 -13.53 -5.19
C ALA A 356 13.66 -13.93 -4.32
N ASP A 357 13.49 -14.93 -3.42
CA ASP A 357 14.59 -15.45 -2.59
C ASP A 357 15.65 -16.13 -3.46
N ARG A 358 15.22 -16.90 -4.46
CA ARG A 358 16.12 -17.56 -5.41
C ARG A 358 16.85 -16.55 -6.30
N ILE A 359 16.14 -15.51 -6.73
CA ILE A 359 16.75 -14.42 -7.52
C ILE A 359 17.82 -13.70 -6.68
N ALA A 360 17.49 -13.27 -5.47
CA ALA A 360 18.44 -12.60 -4.59
C ALA A 360 19.68 -13.48 -4.32
N ALA A 361 19.48 -14.76 -3.99
CA ALA A 361 20.55 -15.72 -3.74
C ALA A 361 21.47 -15.91 -4.97
N TYR A 362 20.90 -15.92 -6.18
CA TYR A 362 21.68 -16.03 -7.42
C TYR A 362 22.70 -14.89 -7.58
N TYR A 363 22.35 -13.69 -7.11
CA TYR A 363 23.24 -12.51 -7.13
C TYR A 363 24.03 -12.32 -5.83
N GLY A 364 23.97 -13.26 -4.89
CA GLY A 364 24.70 -13.19 -3.61
C GLY A 364 24.11 -12.15 -2.64
N VAL A 365 22.84 -11.76 -2.81
CA VAL A 365 22.13 -10.79 -1.97
C VAL A 365 21.21 -11.52 -1.00
N THR A 366 21.11 -11.03 0.23
CA THR A 366 20.21 -11.60 1.24
C THR A 366 18.78 -11.10 1.04
N MET A 367 17.81 -12.03 0.87
CA MET A 367 16.40 -11.69 0.93
C MET A 367 15.90 -11.76 2.38
N LYS A 368 15.27 -10.69 2.83
CA LYS A 368 14.53 -10.67 4.11
C LYS A 368 13.03 -10.75 3.86
N ALA A 369 12.37 -11.70 4.52
CA ALA A 369 10.91 -11.81 4.53
C ALA A 369 10.37 -11.15 5.81
N VAL A 370 9.46 -10.17 5.66
CA VAL A 370 8.83 -9.44 6.76
C VAL A 370 7.32 -9.62 6.74
N LEU A 371 6.62 -9.25 7.82
CA LEU A 371 5.15 -9.27 7.84
C LEU A 371 4.56 -8.38 6.75
N THR A 372 3.30 -8.65 6.39
CA THR A 372 2.55 -7.82 5.42
C THR A 372 2.33 -6.41 5.95
N GLY A 373 2.62 -5.44 5.12
CA GLY A 373 2.56 -4.01 5.40
C GLY A 373 3.93 -3.36 5.18
N PHE A 374 3.97 -2.36 4.29
CA PHE A 374 5.22 -1.75 3.86
C PHE A 374 6.02 -1.11 5.00
N LYS A 375 5.36 -0.81 6.13
CA LYS A 375 6.01 -0.36 7.37
C LYS A 375 7.11 -1.32 7.88
N TYR A 376 6.97 -2.61 7.59
CA TYR A 376 8.01 -3.58 7.97
C TYR A 376 9.20 -3.57 7.02
N ILE A 377 8.97 -3.27 5.74
CA ILE A 377 10.04 -3.01 4.76
C ILE A 377 10.77 -1.72 5.15
N GLY A 378 10.02 -0.64 5.42
CA GLY A 378 10.57 0.61 5.93
C GLY A 378 11.37 0.44 7.22
N GLY A 379 10.93 -0.45 8.13
CA GLY A 379 11.64 -0.79 9.35
C GLY A 379 13.01 -1.47 9.12
N GLU A 380 13.14 -2.30 8.07
CA GLU A 380 14.45 -2.85 7.69
C GLU A 380 15.39 -1.78 7.13
N ILE A 381 14.85 -0.83 6.36
CA ILE A 381 15.62 0.33 5.87
C ILE A 381 16.09 1.20 7.06
N LEU A 382 15.20 1.47 8.02
CA LEU A 382 15.54 2.24 9.24
C LEU A 382 16.67 1.57 10.04
N LYS A 383 16.64 0.24 10.17
CA LYS A 383 17.71 -0.52 10.85
C LYS A 383 19.07 -0.37 10.15
N LEU A 384 19.10 -0.31 8.83
CA LEU A 384 20.33 -0.05 8.07
C LEU A 384 20.78 1.41 8.25
N GLU A 385 19.88 2.35 8.18
CA GLU A 385 20.18 3.77 8.38
C GLU A 385 20.79 4.04 9.78
N GLN A 386 20.21 3.42 10.83
CA GLN A 386 20.73 3.50 12.19
C GLN A 386 22.15 2.92 12.36
N LYS A 387 22.54 1.99 11.48
CA LYS A 387 23.89 1.43 11.41
C LYS A 387 24.85 2.25 10.53
N GLY A 388 24.34 3.27 9.82
CA GLY A 388 25.10 4.04 8.84
C GLY A 388 25.35 3.29 7.53
N GLU A 389 24.49 2.33 7.18
CA GLU A 389 24.64 1.43 6.03
C GLU A 389 23.41 1.44 5.10
N PRO A 390 22.74 2.61 4.84
CA PRO A 390 21.50 2.65 4.06
C PRO A 390 21.66 2.12 2.63
N GLU A 391 22.86 2.22 2.04
CA GLU A 391 23.21 1.74 0.69
C GLU A 391 23.07 0.22 0.53
N LYS A 392 23.02 -0.53 1.63
CA LYS A 392 22.82 -2.00 1.61
C LYS A 392 21.38 -2.39 1.27
N PHE A 393 20.40 -1.49 1.38
CA PHE A 393 19.05 -1.75 0.89
C PHE A 393 19.01 -1.57 -0.64
N ILE A 394 18.67 -2.64 -1.36
CA ILE A 394 18.61 -2.61 -2.83
C ILE A 394 17.19 -2.37 -3.33
N PHE A 395 16.22 -3.17 -2.84
CA PHE A 395 14.86 -3.18 -3.35
C PHE A 395 13.92 -3.84 -2.34
N GLY A 396 12.69 -3.35 -2.28
CA GLY A 396 11.63 -3.96 -1.47
C GLY A 396 10.31 -3.99 -2.21
N PHE A 397 9.48 -5.03 -1.97
CA PHE A 397 8.17 -5.11 -2.59
C PHE A 397 7.14 -5.94 -1.81
N GLU A 398 5.88 -5.67 -2.09
CA GLU A 398 4.73 -6.46 -1.69
C GLU A 398 3.96 -6.96 -2.92
N GLU A 399 3.33 -8.13 -2.81
CA GLU A 399 2.54 -8.77 -3.86
C GLU A 399 1.37 -7.91 -4.36
N SER A 400 0.94 -6.94 -3.57
CA SER A 400 -0.15 -6.01 -3.87
C SER A 400 0.30 -4.79 -4.67
N CYS A 401 1.21 -4.98 -5.63
CA CYS A 401 1.71 -3.96 -6.55
C CYS A 401 2.44 -2.78 -5.88
N GLY A 402 3.05 -3.00 -4.72
CA GLY A 402 3.81 -1.99 -3.99
C GLY A 402 5.31 -2.25 -4.04
N TYR A 403 6.10 -1.29 -4.51
CA TYR A 403 7.54 -1.42 -4.74
C TYR A 403 8.29 -0.19 -4.24
N LEU A 404 9.55 -0.37 -3.86
CA LEU A 404 10.47 0.72 -3.54
C LEU A 404 11.90 0.34 -3.91
N LYS A 405 12.60 1.25 -4.58
CA LYS A 405 14.06 1.28 -4.74
C LYS A 405 14.58 2.57 -4.10
N GLY A 406 15.72 2.49 -3.42
CA GLY A 406 16.25 3.62 -2.67
C GLY A 406 15.69 3.76 -1.26
N THR A 407 16.22 4.73 -0.52
CA THR A 407 15.95 4.93 0.90
C THR A 407 15.36 6.29 1.24
N TYR A 408 14.97 7.07 0.22
CA TYR A 408 14.44 8.43 0.37
C TYR A 408 13.03 8.48 0.95
N ALA A 409 12.24 7.43 0.70
CA ALA A 409 10.89 7.21 1.25
C ALA A 409 10.86 5.91 2.07
N ARG A 410 9.80 5.72 2.85
CA ARG A 410 9.57 4.53 3.69
C ARG A 410 8.22 3.89 3.43
N ASP A 411 7.61 4.23 2.32
CA ASP A 411 6.40 3.60 1.80
C ASP A 411 6.62 3.23 0.33
N LYS A 412 5.70 2.46 -0.22
CA LYS A 412 5.67 2.11 -1.64
C LYS A 412 5.66 3.37 -2.49
N ASP A 413 6.36 3.32 -3.62
CA ASP A 413 6.45 4.44 -4.54
C ASP A 413 6.18 3.98 -5.98
N ALA A 414 4.97 4.31 -6.47
CA ALA A 414 4.58 3.99 -7.83
C ALA A 414 5.36 4.79 -8.87
N ILE A 415 5.95 5.93 -8.51
CA ILE A 415 6.70 6.79 -9.44
C ILE A 415 8.05 6.15 -9.76
N VAL A 416 8.82 5.75 -8.72
CA VAL A 416 10.10 5.04 -8.94
C VAL A 416 9.84 3.69 -9.60
N ALA A 417 8.77 2.99 -9.22
CA ALA A 417 8.43 1.71 -9.83
C ALA A 417 8.04 1.86 -11.31
N SER A 418 7.28 2.90 -11.68
CA SER A 418 6.97 3.22 -13.08
C SER A 418 8.23 3.51 -13.90
N MET A 419 9.19 4.22 -13.33
CA MET A 419 10.49 4.46 -13.95
C MET A 419 11.24 3.15 -14.20
N LEU A 420 11.35 2.28 -13.20
CA LEU A 420 12.02 0.98 -13.33
C LEU A 420 11.31 0.06 -14.35
N VAL A 421 9.98 0.08 -14.41
CA VAL A 421 9.21 -0.65 -15.44
C VAL A 421 9.57 -0.14 -16.83
N CYS A 422 9.65 1.18 -17.02
CA CYS A 422 10.03 1.76 -18.31
C CYS A 422 11.47 1.39 -18.69
N GLU A 423 12.40 1.39 -17.75
CA GLU A 423 13.78 0.95 -18.01
C GLU A 423 13.85 -0.53 -18.38
N LEU A 424 13.15 -1.40 -17.66
CA LEU A 424 13.06 -2.83 -17.99
C LEU A 424 12.46 -3.02 -19.40
N ALA A 425 11.33 -2.39 -19.70
CA ALA A 425 10.69 -2.48 -21.01
C ALA A 425 11.59 -1.97 -22.15
N ALA A 426 12.27 -0.85 -21.93
CA ALA A 426 13.21 -0.27 -22.90
C ALA A 426 14.42 -1.18 -23.15
N SER A 427 15.01 -1.73 -22.09
CA SER A 427 16.12 -2.69 -22.20
C SER A 427 15.73 -3.93 -23.03
N LEU A 428 14.53 -4.42 -22.84
CA LEU A 428 14.01 -5.57 -23.59
C LEU A 428 13.69 -5.20 -25.05
N LYS A 429 13.06 -4.06 -25.28
CA LYS A 429 12.75 -3.54 -26.61
C LYS A 429 13.99 -3.43 -27.51
N LEU A 430 15.09 -2.91 -26.96
CA LEU A 430 16.37 -2.83 -27.67
C LEU A 430 16.97 -4.21 -28.01
N GLN A 431 16.56 -5.27 -27.31
CA GLN A 431 16.93 -6.66 -27.58
C GLN A 431 15.94 -7.39 -28.50
N GLY A 432 14.89 -6.69 -28.98
CA GLY A 432 13.81 -7.30 -29.76
C GLY A 432 12.89 -8.22 -28.96
N LYS A 433 12.81 -8.02 -27.63
CA LYS A 433 12.00 -8.77 -26.68
C LYS A 433 10.96 -7.89 -26.02
N ASN A 434 9.99 -8.51 -25.38
CA ASN A 434 9.03 -7.85 -24.50
C ASN A 434 9.09 -8.39 -23.06
N ILE A 435 8.26 -7.85 -22.18
CA ILE A 435 8.22 -8.24 -20.76
C ILE A 435 7.77 -9.71 -20.57
N LEU A 436 6.89 -10.24 -21.44
CA LEU A 436 6.46 -11.65 -21.36
C LEU A 436 7.59 -12.62 -21.73
N ASP A 437 8.45 -12.25 -22.69
CA ASP A 437 9.64 -13.03 -23.02
C ASP A 437 10.58 -13.10 -21.81
N ALA A 438 10.83 -11.97 -21.18
CA ALA A 438 11.67 -11.89 -19.98
C ALA A 438 11.07 -12.66 -18.80
N LEU A 439 9.74 -12.61 -18.61
CA LEU A 439 9.04 -13.38 -17.57
C LEU A 439 9.23 -14.89 -17.80
N ALA A 440 9.14 -15.35 -19.05
CA ALA A 440 9.39 -16.74 -19.39
C ALA A 440 10.85 -17.14 -19.07
N GLU A 441 11.83 -16.27 -19.38
CA GLU A 441 13.24 -16.49 -19.06
C GLU A 441 13.48 -16.57 -17.55
N VAL A 442 12.83 -15.71 -16.76
CA VAL A 442 12.90 -15.73 -15.28
C VAL A 442 12.39 -17.05 -14.74
N TYR A 443 11.23 -17.51 -15.21
CA TYR A 443 10.69 -18.81 -14.80
C TYR A 443 11.60 -19.99 -15.20
N GLN A 444 12.14 -19.99 -16.40
CA GLN A 444 13.09 -21.02 -16.84
C GLN A 444 14.37 -21.05 -16.00
N LYS A 445 14.87 -19.88 -15.61
CA LYS A 445 16.12 -19.74 -14.88
C LYS A 445 16.00 -20.06 -13.40
N TYR A 446 14.91 -19.63 -12.76
CA TYR A 446 14.78 -19.68 -11.30
C TYR A 446 13.72 -20.65 -10.80
N GLY A 447 12.84 -21.16 -11.67
CA GLY A 447 11.76 -22.11 -11.37
C GLY A 447 10.36 -21.51 -11.53
N PHE A 448 9.37 -22.39 -11.66
CA PHE A 448 7.97 -22.01 -11.89
C PHE A 448 7.23 -21.86 -10.56
N TYR A 449 7.10 -20.63 -10.08
CA TYR A 449 6.39 -20.24 -8.85
C TYR A 449 5.11 -19.50 -9.24
N LEU A 450 3.98 -20.16 -9.16
CA LEU A 450 2.68 -19.56 -9.43
C LEU A 450 2.01 -19.17 -8.10
N ALA A 451 1.51 -17.94 -8.04
CA ALA A 451 0.83 -17.42 -6.87
C ALA A 451 -0.65 -17.13 -7.16
N HIS A 452 -1.49 -17.30 -6.15
CA HIS A 452 -2.89 -16.90 -6.18
C HIS A 452 -3.31 -16.35 -4.82
N VAL A 453 -4.21 -15.36 -4.81
CA VAL A 453 -4.81 -14.84 -3.58
C VAL A 453 -6.31 -15.05 -3.64
N GLN A 454 -6.84 -15.71 -2.62
CA GLN A 454 -8.28 -15.92 -2.45
C GLN A 454 -8.76 -15.21 -1.19
N SER A 455 -9.83 -14.45 -1.30
CA SER A 455 -10.53 -13.88 -0.15
C SER A 455 -11.81 -14.66 0.11
N ILE A 456 -11.94 -15.20 1.32
CA ILE A 456 -13.19 -15.80 1.79
C ILE A 456 -13.91 -14.74 2.61
N GLU A 457 -14.99 -14.20 2.06
CA GLU A 457 -15.84 -13.24 2.74
C GLU A 457 -16.87 -13.98 3.59
N LEU A 458 -17.03 -13.52 4.83
CA LEU A 458 -17.94 -14.09 5.79
C LEU A 458 -19.09 -13.12 6.03
N THR A 459 -20.32 -13.62 6.08
CA THR A 459 -21.53 -12.82 6.17
C THR A 459 -22.31 -13.11 7.47
N GLY A 460 -23.16 -12.15 7.86
CA GLY A 460 -23.98 -12.23 9.06
C GLY A 460 -23.42 -11.41 10.22
N ALA A 461 -24.23 -11.25 11.27
CA ALA A 461 -23.87 -10.46 12.45
C ALA A 461 -22.68 -11.04 13.23
N ASP A 462 -22.38 -12.33 13.05
CA ASP A 462 -21.30 -13.09 13.68
C ASP A 462 -20.08 -13.31 12.74
N ALA A 463 -20.01 -12.56 11.64
CA ALA A 463 -18.99 -12.78 10.60
C ALA A 463 -17.54 -12.62 11.11
N MET A 464 -17.27 -11.68 12.02
CA MET A 464 -15.95 -11.54 12.66
C MET A 464 -15.61 -12.74 13.55
N GLU A 465 -16.59 -13.28 14.28
CA GLU A 465 -16.41 -14.47 15.11
C GLU A 465 -16.15 -15.70 14.25
N LYS A 466 -16.82 -15.83 13.12
CA LYS A 466 -16.58 -16.89 12.13
C LYS A 466 -15.15 -16.82 11.57
N ALA A 467 -14.64 -15.61 11.26
CA ALA A 467 -13.25 -15.44 10.82
C ALA A 467 -12.26 -15.85 11.91
N ALA A 468 -12.51 -15.46 13.15
CA ALA A 468 -11.68 -15.86 14.29
C ALA A 468 -11.70 -17.37 14.52
N LYS A 469 -12.89 -18.00 14.41
CA LYS A 469 -13.07 -19.45 14.53
C LYS A 469 -12.33 -20.20 13.42
N MET A 470 -12.44 -19.77 12.16
CA MET A 470 -11.71 -20.38 11.04
C MET A 470 -10.20 -20.41 11.32
N MET A 471 -9.62 -19.32 11.79
CA MET A 471 -8.21 -19.27 12.16
C MET A 471 -7.86 -20.17 13.37
N ALA A 472 -8.78 -20.33 14.33
CA ALA A 472 -8.58 -21.23 15.47
C ALA A 472 -8.63 -22.70 15.03
N ASP A 473 -9.58 -23.05 14.18
CA ASP A 473 -9.74 -24.42 13.64
C ASP A 473 -8.52 -24.83 12.80
N LEU A 474 -7.99 -23.93 11.94
CA LEU A 474 -6.76 -24.18 11.17
C LEU A 474 -5.54 -24.41 12.07
N ARG A 475 -5.46 -23.76 13.24
CA ARG A 475 -4.40 -24.00 14.23
C ARG A 475 -4.55 -25.33 14.97
N ALA A 476 -5.79 -25.67 15.31
CA ALA A 476 -6.08 -26.90 16.04
C ALA A 476 -5.96 -28.16 15.16
N GLN A 477 -6.32 -28.05 13.89
CA GLN A 477 -6.40 -29.15 12.94
C GLN A 477 -5.57 -28.84 11.69
N VAL A 478 -4.23 -28.94 11.86
CA VAL A 478 -3.30 -28.76 10.74
C VAL A 478 -3.55 -29.85 9.69
N PRO A 479 -3.85 -29.50 8.42
CA PRO A 479 -4.04 -30.50 7.37
C PRO A 479 -2.74 -31.26 7.11
N ALA A 480 -2.83 -32.59 6.94
CA ALA A 480 -1.66 -33.41 6.62
C ALA A 480 -1.13 -33.14 5.20
N THR A 481 -2.04 -32.78 4.28
CA THR A 481 -1.72 -32.43 2.88
C THR A 481 -2.57 -31.26 2.43
N ILE A 482 -2.02 -30.45 1.51
CA ILE A 482 -2.76 -29.39 0.80
C ILE A 482 -2.47 -29.55 -0.70
N GLY A 483 -3.54 -29.67 -1.51
CA GLY A 483 -3.42 -29.93 -2.95
C GLY A 483 -2.72 -31.25 -3.28
N GLY A 484 -2.74 -32.23 -2.33
CA GLY A 484 -2.02 -33.50 -2.45
C GLY A 484 -0.54 -33.43 -2.03
N ALA A 485 0.03 -32.26 -1.79
CA ALA A 485 1.38 -32.09 -1.27
C ALA A 485 1.39 -32.17 0.28
N ALA A 486 2.37 -32.86 0.85
CA ALA A 486 2.48 -33.00 2.30
C ALA A 486 2.82 -31.66 2.97
N VAL A 487 2.16 -31.33 4.08
CA VAL A 487 2.54 -30.20 4.93
C VAL A 487 3.74 -30.63 5.77
N THR A 488 4.87 -29.99 5.55
CA THR A 488 6.14 -30.32 6.24
C THR A 488 6.33 -29.51 7.51
N ASP A 489 5.94 -28.24 7.47
CA ASP A 489 6.14 -27.31 8.57
C ASP A 489 4.93 -26.37 8.71
N VAL A 490 4.70 -25.91 9.92
CA VAL A 490 3.71 -24.87 10.22
C VAL A 490 4.38 -23.73 10.98
N ARG A 491 4.17 -22.51 10.49
CA ARG A 491 4.59 -21.28 11.16
C ARG A 491 3.38 -20.56 11.71
N ASP A 492 3.26 -20.49 13.03
CA ASP A 492 2.24 -19.69 13.72
C ASP A 492 2.87 -18.39 14.23
N TYR A 493 2.66 -17.31 13.48
CA TYR A 493 3.20 -15.99 13.82
C TYR A 493 2.52 -15.38 15.05
N LYS A 494 1.31 -15.84 15.43
CA LYS A 494 0.66 -15.42 16.67
C LYS A 494 1.35 -15.99 17.91
N ALA A 495 1.82 -17.24 17.80
CA ALA A 495 2.58 -17.92 18.83
C ALA A 495 4.09 -17.64 18.76
N SER A 496 4.58 -17.03 17.65
CA SER A 496 6.01 -16.88 17.29
C SER A 496 6.75 -18.22 17.23
N ILE A 497 6.09 -19.28 16.71
CA ILE A 497 6.65 -20.63 16.65
C ILE A 497 6.53 -21.19 15.23
N ALA A 498 7.65 -21.70 14.71
CA ALA A 498 7.69 -22.63 13.58
C ALA A 498 7.86 -24.06 14.10
N LYS A 499 7.07 -25.00 13.58
CA LYS A 499 7.09 -26.40 13.98
C LYS A 499 7.28 -27.28 12.74
N ASN A 500 8.32 -28.12 12.74
CA ASN A 500 8.46 -29.19 11.77
C ASN A 500 7.55 -30.35 12.17
N LEU A 501 6.72 -30.83 11.25
CA LEU A 501 5.69 -31.83 11.56
C LEU A 501 6.25 -33.27 11.62
N ALA A 502 7.35 -33.54 10.92
CA ALA A 502 7.98 -34.86 10.93
C ALA A 502 8.79 -35.12 12.21
N THR A 503 9.58 -34.13 12.66
CA THR A 503 10.44 -34.24 13.83
C THR A 503 9.80 -33.74 15.12
N GLY A 504 8.77 -32.89 15.02
CA GLY A 504 8.17 -32.16 16.14
C GLY A 504 9.04 -31.03 16.69
N GLU A 505 10.18 -30.75 16.06
CA GLU A 505 11.08 -29.65 16.43
C GLU A 505 10.38 -28.28 16.31
N LYS A 506 10.64 -27.40 17.27
CA LYS A 506 10.10 -26.05 17.31
C LYS A 506 11.23 -25.04 17.32
N THR A 507 11.10 -24.03 16.47
CA THR A 507 12.01 -22.86 16.42
C THR A 507 11.22 -21.57 16.63
N VAL A 508 11.90 -20.53 17.12
CA VAL A 508 11.28 -19.22 17.32
C VAL A 508 11.26 -18.46 15.99
N ILE A 509 10.14 -17.81 15.69
CA ILE A 509 10.02 -16.88 14.56
C ILE A 509 10.43 -15.50 15.07
N ASP A 510 11.50 -14.94 14.52
CA ASP A 510 12.03 -13.61 14.86
C ASP A 510 11.32 -12.52 14.02
N LEU A 511 10.00 -12.43 14.17
CA LEU A 511 9.15 -11.39 13.60
C LEU A 511 8.10 -10.97 14.64
N PRO A 512 7.54 -9.76 14.54
CA PRO A 512 6.47 -9.31 15.42
C PRO A 512 5.29 -10.30 15.40
N LYS A 513 4.57 -10.41 16.53
CA LYS A 513 3.38 -11.27 16.58
C LYS A 513 2.30 -10.77 15.63
N SER A 514 1.73 -11.68 14.86
CA SER A 514 0.64 -11.40 13.93
C SER A 514 -0.30 -12.58 13.82
N ASN A 515 -1.59 -12.34 13.61
CA ASN A 515 -2.57 -13.42 13.45
C ASN A 515 -2.46 -14.05 12.04
N VAL A 516 -1.31 -14.64 11.73
CA VAL A 516 -1.00 -15.30 10.47
C VAL A 516 -0.61 -16.74 10.75
N LEU A 517 -0.98 -17.63 9.84
CA LEU A 517 -0.61 -19.04 9.84
C LEU A 517 -0.07 -19.42 8.47
N GLU A 518 1.11 -20.04 8.41
CA GLU A 518 1.74 -20.49 7.17
C GLU A 518 1.97 -22.00 7.21
N PHE A 519 1.50 -22.69 6.17
CA PHE A 519 1.71 -24.11 5.91
C PHE A 519 2.75 -24.27 4.81
N LEU A 520 3.91 -24.82 5.11
CA LEU A 520 4.95 -25.11 4.14
C LEU A 520 4.74 -26.52 3.56
N LEU A 521 4.90 -26.63 2.24
CA LEU A 521 4.75 -27.87 1.49
C LEU A 521 6.10 -28.40 0.97
N GLY A 522 7.16 -28.19 1.74
CA GLY A 522 8.51 -28.49 1.32
C GLY A 522 8.93 -27.69 0.09
N ASP A 523 9.37 -28.38 -0.96
CA ASP A 523 9.76 -27.78 -2.26
C ASP A 523 8.55 -27.49 -3.19
N LYS A 524 7.33 -27.82 -2.77
CA LYS A 524 6.10 -27.64 -3.57
C LYS A 524 5.41 -26.30 -3.34
N GLY A 525 5.85 -25.52 -2.35
CA GLY A 525 5.32 -24.18 -2.08
C GLY A 525 4.75 -23.99 -0.69
N SER A 526 3.74 -23.11 -0.56
CA SER A 526 3.13 -22.79 0.73
C SER A 526 1.70 -22.27 0.61
N VAL A 527 0.97 -22.29 1.73
CA VAL A 527 -0.32 -21.60 1.91
C VAL A 527 -0.25 -20.75 3.17
N ILE A 528 -0.60 -19.46 3.04
CA ILE A 528 -0.66 -18.54 4.17
C ILE A 528 -2.09 -18.09 4.39
N ALA A 529 -2.62 -18.27 5.61
CA ALA A 529 -3.93 -17.79 6.03
C ALA A 529 -3.78 -16.54 6.90
N ARG A 530 -4.51 -15.47 6.56
CA ARG A 530 -4.48 -14.20 7.29
C ARG A 530 -5.87 -13.57 7.35
N PRO A 531 -6.45 -13.37 8.53
CA PRO A 531 -7.71 -12.64 8.65
C PRO A 531 -7.50 -11.14 8.41
N SER A 532 -8.52 -10.47 7.89
CA SER A 532 -8.54 -9.00 7.88
C SER A 532 -8.73 -8.47 9.31
N GLY A 533 -8.07 -7.36 9.64
CA GLY A 533 -8.25 -6.70 10.93
C GLY A 533 -9.53 -5.84 11.02
N THR A 534 -10.11 -5.47 9.87
CA THR A 534 -11.21 -4.49 9.78
C THR A 534 -12.45 -5.02 9.06
N GLU A 535 -12.34 -6.11 8.34
CA GLU A 535 -13.41 -6.68 7.52
C GLU A 535 -13.59 -8.17 7.85
N PRO A 536 -14.81 -8.72 7.79
CA PRO A 536 -15.09 -10.10 8.11
C PRO A 536 -14.64 -11.03 6.96
N LYS A 537 -13.35 -11.11 6.70
CA LYS A 537 -12.78 -11.96 5.66
C LYS A 537 -11.45 -12.57 6.08
N VAL A 538 -11.14 -13.74 5.53
CA VAL A 538 -9.85 -14.40 5.64
C VAL A 538 -9.25 -14.50 4.25
N LYS A 539 -8.01 -14.00 4.09
CA LYS A 539 -7.25 -14.13 2.85
C LYS A 539 -6.34 -15.36 2.93
N PHE A 540 -6.34 -16.13 1.87
CA PHE A 540 -5.41 -17.22 1.63
C PHE A 540 -4.47 -16.84 0.49
N TYR A 541 -3.18 -16.94 0.75
CA TYR A 541 -2.13 -16.71 -0.24
C TYR A 541 -1.49 -18.05 -0.57
N TYR A 542 -1.58 -18.45 -1.81
CA TYR A 542 -1.06 -19.71 -2.31
C TYR A 542 0.18 -19.44 -3.13
N THR A 543 1.20 -20.27 -2.93
CA THR A 543 2.35 -20.38 -3.83
C THR A 543 2.54 -21.85 -4.18
N ALA A 544 2.43 -22.19 -5.45
CA ALA A 544 2.69 -23.51 -5.98
C ALA A 544 3.96 -23.52 -6.82
N VAL A 545 4.81 -24.52 -6.59
CA VAL A 545 6.08 -24.70 -7.29
C VAL A 545 6.02 -25.99 -8.11
N GLY A 546 6.33 -25.90 -9.41
CA GLY A 546 6.34 -27.01 -10.33
C GLY A 546 7.63 -27.11 -11.14
N GLU A 547 7.82 -28.22 -11.83
CA GLU A 547 8.93 -28.43 -12.77
C GLU A 547 8.74 -27.59 -14.05
N ASN A 548 7.48 -27.28 -14.37
CA ASN A 548 7.05 -26.41 -15.45
C ASN A 548 5.78 -25.65 -15.05
N LYS A 549 5.32 -24.74 -15.91
CA LYS A 549 4.14 -23.90 -15.64
C LYS A 549 2.85 -24.72 -15.45
N GLU A 550 2.70 -25.81 -16.20
CA GLU A 550 1.50 -26.66 -16.15
C GLU A 550 1.42 -27.42 -14.83
N ASP A 551 2.54 -27.98 -14.36
CA ASP A 551 2.62 -28.68 -13.08
C ASP A 551 2.34 -27.73 -11.92
N ALA A 552 2.96 -26.54 -11.93
CA ALA A 552 2.71 -25.52 -10.92
C ALA A 552 1.22 -25.09 -10.90
N LYS A 553 0.61 -24.92 -12.10
CA LYS A 553 -0.80 -24.57 -12.21
C LYS A 553 -1.71 -25.67 -11.66
N LYS A 554 -1.48 -26.92 -12.03
CA LYS A 554 -2.27 -28.06 -11.55
C LYS A 554 -2.22 -28.16 -10.02
N LEU A 555 -1.04 -28.00 -9.43
CA LEU A 555 -0.89 -27.97 -7.98
C LEU A 555 -1.64 -26.80 -7.36
N LEU A 556 -1.49 -25.59 -7.92
CA LEU A 556 -2.17 -24.39 -7.46
C LEU A 556 -3.69 -24.55 -7.45
N ASP A 557 -4.27 -25.06 -8.56
CA ASP A 557 -5.71 -25.27 -8.70
C ASP A 557 -6.20 -26.29 -7.62
N ALA A 558 -5.42 -27.35 -7.34
CA ALA A 558 -5.74 -28.33 -6.31
C ALA A 558 -5.67 -27.76 -4.89
N MET A 559 -4.67 -26.90 -4.61
CA MET A 559 -4.54 -26.21 -3.31
C MET A 559 -5.73 -25.27 -3.06
N VAL A 560 -6.10 -24.46 -4.06
CA VAL A 560 -7.24 -23.54 -3.98
C VAL A 560 -8.55 -24.30 -3.78
N ALA A 561 -8.79 -25.36 -4.54
CA ALA A 561 -10.00 -26.17 -4.41
C ALA A 561 -10.16 -26.78 -3.01
N GLN A 562 -9.08 -27.28 -2.41
CA GLN A 562 -9.12 -27.90 -1.07
C GLN A 562 -9.38 -26.87 0.04
N MET A 563 -8.83 -25.66 -0.07
CA MET A 563 -8.92 -24.64 0.99
C MET A 563 -10.14 -23.72 0.84
N SER A 564 -10.95 -23.90 -0.22
CA SER A 564 -12.17 -23.12 -0.51
C SER A 564 -13.40 -23.61 0.24
N VAL A 565 -13.30 -24.63 1.08
CA VAL A 565 -14.44 -25.33 1.73
C VAL A 565 -14.73 -24.77 3.11
#